data_d88462a1f27b9e1a110eb67e2b61e415
#
_entry.id   d88462a1f27b9e1a110eb67e2b61e415
#
_cell.length_a   1.000
_cell.length_b   1.000
_cell.length_c   1.000
_cell.angle_alpha   90.00
_cell.angle_beta   90.00
_cell.angle_gamma   90.00
#
_symmetry.space_group_name_H-M   'P 1'
#
loop_
_entity.id
_entity.type
_entity.pdbx_description
1 polymer ?
#
loop_
_entity_poly.entity_id
_entity_poly.type
_entity_poly.pdbx_seq_one_letter_code
_entity_poly.pdbx_strand_id
1 'polypeptide(L)'
;TCYKASNWELLGETQGRGRNDRYHQNRLPRKYVYAYELEEGILCAGRQEREVPDWVDEEFREVRLSNLAKKKRLMSITRDFFVRPASPLPVACGTQAKLKGAYRFFSDEKVKSEEILNSHIQQTIKRAGEHRVVLSVNDTTSMNLSTHTATEGLGCLSTARGEEGYLLHDTVVFTAGGVPLGVLDAQTWARDPGEHGKKAKRGQKRIEEKESFKWLKSLQATAKAQAESPGVRWVSVGDREADIYELFESLGTVEQFLSD
;
A
#
# COMPACT_ATOMS: atom_id res chain seq x y z
N THR A 1 -16.09 7.42 34.59
CA THR A 1 -15.55 8.21 33.46
C THR A 1 -16.64 8.38 32.41
N CYS A 2 -16.67 9.55 31.75
CA CYS A 2 -17.71 9.91 30.75
C CYS A 2 -17.86 8.86 29.64
N TYR A 3 -16.77 8.23 29.21
CA TYR A 3 -16.80 7.21 28.18
C TYR A 3 -17.64 5.97 28.54
N LYS A 4 -17.53 5.46 29.78
CA LYS A 4 -18.36 4.34 30.23
C LYS A 4 -19.84 4.68 30.30
N ALA A 5 -20.17 5.93 30.64
CA ALA A 5 -21.54 6.40 30.69
C ALA A 5 -22.16 6.59 29.28
N SER A 6 -21.36 6.67 28.23
CA SER A 6 -21.77 6.88 26.85
C SER A 6 -21.63 5.60 25.97
N ASN A 7 -21.70 4.44 26.55
CA ASN A 7 -21.61 3.11 25.88
C ASN A 7 -20.32 2.87 25.11
N TRP A 8 -19.22 3.52 25.51
CA TRP A 8 -17.89 3.21 24.96
C TRP A 8 -17.32 1.98 25.66
N GLU A 9 -16.86 1.01 24.87
CA GLU A 9 -16.22 -0.20 25.37
C GLU A 9 -14.72 0.02 25.58
N LEU A 10 -14.20 -0.41 26.74
CA LEU A 10 -12.77 -0.36 27.02
C LEU A 10 -12.07 -1.51 26.30
N LEU A 11 -11.25 -1.21 25.30
CA LEU A 11 -10.46 -2.21 24.56
C LEU A 11 -9.15 -2.59 25.28
N GLY A 12 -8.62 -1.71 26.13
CA GLY A 12 -7.37 -1.98 26.86
C GLY A 12 -6.59 -0.70 27.20
N GLU A 13 -5.32 -0.88 27.48
CA GLU A 13 -4.39 0.21 27.81
C GLU A 13 -3.22 0.25 26.83
N THR A 14 -2.75 1.46 26.53
CA THR A 14 -1.51 1.64 25.78
C THR A 14 -0.30 1.26 26.63
N GLN A 15 0.79 0.85 25.98
CA GLN A 15 2.02 0.49 26.69
C GLN A 15 2.83 1.70 27.20
N GLY A 16 2.37 2.94 27.00
CA GLY A 16 3.09 4.15 27.36
C GLY A 16 4.30 4.45 26.46
N ARG A 17 4.31 3.95 25.23
CA ARG A 17 5.35 4.24 24.25
C ARG A 17 5.10 5.59 23.59
N GLY A 18 6.15 6.40 23.44
CA GLY A 18 6.14 7.57 22.57
C GLY A 18 6.34 7.21 21.10
N ARG A 19 5.93 8.10 20.20
CA ARG A 19 6.09 7.93 18.73
C ARG A 19 7.56 7.65 18.31
N ASN A 20 8.53 8.13 19.09
CA ASN A 20 9.98 8.00 18.86
C ASN A 20 10.71 7.21 19.96
N ASP A 21 10.02 6.32 20.69
CA ASP A 21 10.62 5.52 21.76
C ASP A 21 11.44 4.35 21.19
N ARG A 22 12.67 4.67 20.71
CA ARG A 22 13.62 3.71 20.13
C ARG A 22 14.09 2.64 21.14
N TYR A 23 14.01 2.93 22.43
CA TYR A 23 14.57 2.08 23.49
C TYR A 23 13.51 1.35 24.30
N HIS A 24 12.23 1.40 23.89
CA HIS A 24 11.11 0.77 24.58
C HIS A 24 11.00 1.13 26.07
N GLN A 25 11.34 2.37 26.42
CA GLN A 25 11.42 2.82 27.81
C GLN A 25 10.06 3.15 28.43
N ASN A 26 8.98 3.13 27.64
CA ASN A 26 7.59 3.33 28.08
C ASN A 26 7.41 4.53 29.03
N ARG A 27 8.05 5.67 28.70
CA ARG A 27 8.10 6.87 29.57
C ARG A 27 6.80 7.67 29.60
N LEU A 28 5.86 7.41 28.69
CA LEU A 28 4.60 8.12 28.67
C LEU A 28 3.58 7.44 29.57
N PRO A 29 2.64 8.19 30.18
CA PRO A 29 1.58 7.58 30.95
C PRO A 29 0.74 6.64 30.07
N ARG A 30 0.36 5.51 30.63
CA ARG A 30 -0.57 4.60 30.01
C ARG A 30 -1.92 5.28 29.83
N LYS A 31 -2.55 5.08 28.67
CA LYS A 31 -3.86 5.64 28.34
C LYS A 31 -4.83 4.51 28.09
N TYR A 32 -6.06 4.67 28.55
CA TYR A 32 -7.14 3.77 28.20
C TYR A 32 -7.55 3.99 26.74
N VAL A 33 -7.77 2.90 26.03
CA VAL A 33 -8.30 2.90 24.66
C VAL A 33 -9.74 2.46 24.72
N TYR A 34 -10.63 3.31 24.27
CA TYR A 34 -12.05 3.05 24.18
C TYR A 34 -12.48 3.01 22.72
N ALA A 35 -13.43 2.15 22.39
CA ALA A 35 -14.12 2.16 21.10
C ALA A 35 -15.63 2.30 21.34
N TYR A 36 -16.29 2.91 20.37
CA TYR A 36 -17.74 3.00 20.30
C TYR A 36 -18.19 2.24 19.06
N GLU A 37 -19.13 1.34 19.25
CA GLU A 37 -19.66 0.52 18.18
C GLU A 37 -20.76 1.32 17.47
N LEU A 38 -20.55 1.61 16.19
CA LEU A 38 -21.51 2.35 15.36
C LEU A 38 -22.60 1.42 14.81
N GLU A 39 -22.29 0.14 14.65
CA GLU A 39 -23.22 -0.92 14.27
C GLU A 39 -23.03 -2.09 15.22
N GLU A 40 -24.13 -2.67 15.71
CA GLU A 40 -24.08 -3.79 16.65
C GLU A 40 -23.29 -4.96 16.10
N GLY A 41 -22.36 -5.49 16.88
CA GLY A 41 -21.62 -6.71 16.57
C GLY A 41 -20.24 -6.48 15.90
N ILE A 42 -19.87 -5.25 15.53
CA ILE A 42 -18.57 -4.98 14.89
C ILE A 42 -17.39 -5.33 15.81
N LEU A 43 -17.44 -4.93 17.08
CA LEU A 43 -16.38 -5.24 18.04
C LEU A 43 -16.33 -6.73 18.41
N CYS A 44 -17.46 -7.42 18.37
CA CYS A 44 -17.55 -8.84 18.58
C CYS A 44 -17.11 -9.64 17.37
N ALA A 45 -17.31 -9.13 16.16
CA ALA A 45 -16.88 -9.78 14.90
C ALA A 45 -15.35 -9.99 14.82
N GLY A 46 -14.57 -9.12 15.46
CA GLY A 46 -13.12 -9.26 15.59
C GLY A 46 -12.66 -10.36 16.57
N ARG A 47 -13.55 -10.89 17.41
CA ARG A 47 -13.26 -11.96 18.39
C ARG A 47 -13.76 -13.34 17.96
N GLN A 48 -14.68 -13.41 17.01
CA GLN A 48 -15.04 -14.68 16.40
C GLN A 48 -13.94 -15.08 15.43
N GLU A 49 -13.27 -16.20 15.68
CA GLU A 49 -12.59 -16.97 14.64
C GLU A 49 -13.67 -17.38 13.62
N ARG A 50 -14.04 -16.44 12.75
CA ARG A 50 -14.71 -16.85 11.52
C ARG A 50 -13.70 -17.74 10.82
N GLU A 51 -14.10 -18.94 10.45
CA GLU A 51 -13.53 -19.64 9.31
C GLU A 51 -13.78 -18.72 8.09
N VAL A 52 -12.98 -17.67 7.99
CA VAL A 52 -12.92 -16.85 6.80
C VAL A 52 -12.39 -17.78 5.73
N PRO A 53 -13.12 -17.98 4.62
CA PRO A 53 -12.56 -18.68 3.46
C PRO A 53 -11.18 -18.08 3.26
N ASP A 54 -10.17 -18.92 3.07
CA ASP A 54 -8.79 -18.46 3.06
C ASP A 54 -8.59 -17.47 1.90
N TRP A 55 -8.89 -16.20 2.18
CA TRP A 55 -8.83 -15.10 1.22
C TRP A 55 -7.48 -15.04 0.49
N VAL A 56 -6.41 -15.54 1.12
CA VAL A 56 -5.08 -15.58 0.53
C VAL A 56 -5.03 -16.51 -0.68
N ASP A 57 -5.75 -17.62 -0.65
CA ASP A 57 -5.83 -18.54 -1.79
C ASP A 57 -6.59 -17.90 -2.95
N GLU A 58 -7.60 -17.09 -2.67
CA GLU A 58 -8.32 -16.35 -3.70
C GLU A 58 -7.48 -15.20 -4.26
N GLU A 59 -6.83 -14.42 -3.40
CA GLU A 59 -6.01 -13.26 -3.76
C GLU A 59 -4.84 -13.64 -4.68
N PHE A 60 -4.21 -14.78 -4.43
CA PHE A 60 -3.06 -15.24 -5.21
C PHE A 60 -3.38 -16.44 -6.12
N ARG A 61 -4.66 -16.64 -6.47
CA ARG A 61 -5.07 -17.73 -7.37
C ARG A 61 -4.33 -17.67 -8.70
N GLU A 62 -4.27 -16.49 -9.29
CA GLU A 62 -3.72 -16.25 -10.64
C GLU A 62 -2.22 -15.90 -10.63
N VAL A 63 -1.57 -15.87 -9.46
CA VAL A 63 -0.15 -15.51 -9.39
C VAL A 63 0.72 -16.50 -10.17
N ARG A 64 1.56 -15.97 -11.05
CA ARG A 64 2.45 -16.74 -11.93
C ARG A 64 3.87 -16.74 -11.37
N LEU A 65 4.15 -17.61 -10.42
CA LEU A 65 5.49 -17.83 -9.92
C LEU A 65 6.10 -19.09 -10.56
N SER A 66 7.42 -19.15 -10.61
CA SER A 66 8.18 -20.19 -11.34
C SER A 66 7.88 -21.62 -10.89
N ASN A 67 7.31 -21.84 -9.71
CA ASN A 67 6.87 -23.13 -9.23
C ASN A 67 5.85 -23.03 -8.09
N LEU A 68 5.15 -24.14 -7.84
CA LEU A 68 4.13 -24.23 -6.79
C LEU A 68 4.68 -24.02 -5.36
N ALA A 69 5.94 -24.37 -5.12
CA ALA A 69 6.54 -24.19 -3.79
C ALA A 69 6.70 -22.70 -3.45
N LYS A 70 7.04 -21.85 -4.44
CA LYS A 70 7.08 -20.39 -4.27
C LYS A 70 5.69 -19.81 -4.04
N LYS A 71 4.67 -20.27 -4.78
CA LYS A 71 3.29 -19.87 -4.56
C LYS A 71 2.82 -20.20 -3.14
N LYS A 72 3.04 -21.44 -2.67
CA LYS A 72 2.74 -21.82 -1.29
C LYS A 72 3.51 -20.98 -0.26
N ARG A 73 4.76 -20.61 -0.58
CA ARG A 73 5.58 -19.77 0.30
C ARG A 73 5.01 -18.33 0.37
N LEU A 74 4.64 -17.72 -0.75
CA LEU A 74 3.95 -16.43 -0.79
C LEU A 74 2.72 -16.45 0.12
N MET A 75 1.84 -17.41 -0.08
CA MET A 75 0.62 -17.54 0.70
C MET A 75 0.89 -17.71 2.21
N SER A 76 1.93 -18.49 2.57
CA SER A 76 2.33 -18.62 3.98
C SER A 76 2.83 -17.31 4.57
N ILE A 77 3.66 -16.56 3.84
CA ILE A 77 4.16 -15.25 4.27
C ILE A 77 3.00 -14.26 4.43
N THR A 78 2.08 -14.23 3.50
CA THR A 78 0.92 -13.34 3.54
C THR A 78 0.04 -13.60 4.75
N ARG A 79 -0.23 -14.89 5.07
CA ARG A 79 -0.98 -15.24 6.29
C ARG A 79 -0.25 -14.82 7.55
N ASP A 80 1.06 -15.02 7.61
CA ASP A 80 1.88 -14.63 8.77
C ASP A 80 1.85 -13.10 8.98
N PHE A 81 1.93 -12.31 7.90
CA PHE A 81 1.80 -10.85 7.95
C PHE A 81 0.39 -10.39 8.29
N PHE A 82 -0.64 -11.05 7.78
CA PHE A 82 -2.02 -10.72 8.11
C PHE A 82 -2.32 -10.87 9.60
N VAL A 83 -1.80 -11.93 10.22
CA VAL A 83 -1.96 -12.15 11.67
C VAL A 83 -1.17 -11.13 12.49
N ARG A 84 -0.05 -10.59 11.96
CA ARG A 84 0.84 -9.67 12.66
C ARG A 84 1.32 -8.53 11.77
N PRO A 85 0.43 -7.65 11.29
CA PRO A 85 0.71 -6.70 10.22
C PRO A 85 1.75 -5.63 10.57
N ALA A 86 1.89 -5.27 11.84
CA ALA A 86 2.84 -4.25 12.30
C ALA A 86 4.14 -4.83 12.86
N SER A 87 4.37 -6.14 12.69
CA SER A 87 5.52 -6.81 13.28
C SER A 87 6.70 -6.89 12.32
N PRO A 88 7.94 -6.81 12.82
CA PRO A 88 9.12 -7.15 12.01
C PRO A 88 9.04 -8.58 11.50
N LEU A 89 9.67 -8.84 10.34
CA LEU A 89 9.64 -10.15 9.66
C LEU A 89 9.94 -11.35 10.58
N PRO A 90 10.95 -11.30 11.51
CA PRO A 90 11.21 -12.40 12.42
C PRO A 90 10.04 -12.73 13.35
N VAL A 91 9.34 -11.68 13.82
CA VAL A 91 8.20 -11.83 14.72
C VAL A 91 6.97 -12.28 13.95
N ALA A 92 6.72 -11.74 12.76
CA ALA A 92 5.60 -12.12 11.90
C ALA A 92 5.66 -13.61 11.55
N CYS A 93 6.83 -14.11 11.12
CA CYS A 93 7.02 -15.51 10.75
C CYS A 93 6.90 -16.49 11.92
N GLY A 94 7.16 -16.07 13.14
CA GLY A 94 6.98 -16.85 14.36
C GLY A 94 7.93 -18.03 14.56
N THR A 95 8.48 -18.65 13.49
CA THR A 95 9.44 -19.75 13.56
C THR A 95 10.66 -19.51 12.68
N GLN A 96 11.82 -20.04 13.07
CA GLN A 96 13.05 -19.94 12.30
C GLN A 96 12.94 -20.55 10.88
N ALA A 97 12.18 -21.62 10.75
CA ALA A 97 11.96 -22.28 9.45
C ALA A 97 11.18 -21.36 8.48
N LYS A 98 10.11 -20.73 8.95
CA LYS A 98 9.32 -19.77 8.18
C LYS A 98 10.14 -18.52 7.85
N LEU A 99 10.87 -17.96 8.81
CA LEU A 99 11.76 -16.81 8.63
C LEU A 99 12.82 -17.07 7.54
N LYS A 100 13.53 -18.19 7.62
CA LYS A 100 14.51 -18.59 6.62
C LYS A 100 13.87 -18.79 5.23
N GLY A 101 12.65 -19.31 5.21
CA GLY A 101 11.87 -19.45 3.98
C GLY A 101 11.46 -18.11 3.38
N ALA A 102 11.10 -17.13 4.21
CA ALA A 102 10.74 -15.79 3.78
C ALA A 102 11.96 -15.04 3.21
N TYR A 103 13.10 -15.06 3.89
CA TYR A 103 14.33 -14.46 3.34
C TYR A 103 14.72 -15.06 1.99
N ARG A 104 14.68 -16.39 1.85
CA ARG A 104 14.97 -17.04 0.56
C ARG A 104 13.96 -16.66 -0.54
N PHE A 105 12.72 -16.42 -0.16
CA PHE A 105 11.70 -15.97 -1.11
C PHE A 105 11.97 -14.56 -1.60
N PHE A 106 12.24 -13.63 -0.70
CA PHE A 106 12.52 -12.22 -1.05
C PHE A 106 13.88 -12.02 -1.76
N SER A 107 14.85 -12.91 -1.52
CA SER A 107 16.16 -12.86 -2.19
C SER A 107 16.20 -13.60 -3.53
N ASP A 108 15.10 -14.21 -3.96
CA ASP A 108 15.05 -14.98 -5.19
C ASP A 108 14.70 -14.09 -6.38
N GLU A 109 15.65 -13.80 -7.24
CA GLU A 109 15.50 -12.97 -8.46
C GLU A 109 14.40 -13.45 -9.43
N LYS A 110 13.98 -14.72 -9.31
CA LYS A 110 12.86 -15.29 -10.08
C LYS A 110 11.48 -14.98 -9.47
N VAL A 111 11.45 -14.34 -8.33
CA VAL A 111 10.22 -13.81 -7.74
C VAL A 111 10.11 -12.35 -8.15
N LYS A 112 9.20 -12.09 -9.06
CA LYS A 112 8.97 -10.73 -9.55
C LYS A 112 7.80 -10.12 -8.78
N SER A 113 7.99 -8.92 -8.26
CA SER A 113 6.97 -8.16 -7.53
C SER A 113 5.76 -7.89 -8.40
N GLU A 114 5.97 -7.65 -9.69
CA GLU A 114 4.93 -7.37 -10.67
C GLU A 114 3.94 -8.54 -10.79
N GLU A 115 4.41 -9.78 -10.75
CA GLU A 115 3.54 -10.97 -10.82
C GLU A 115 2.65 -11.10 -9.57
N ILE A 116 3.19 -10.73 -8.39
CA ILE A 116 2.44 -10.73 -7.15
C ILE A 116 1.40 -9.61 -7.17
N LEU A 117 1.81 -8.41 -7.56
CA LEU A 117 0.95 -7.24 -7.65
C LEU A 117 -0.16 -7.45 -8.69
N ASN A 118 0.15 -8.00 -9.86
CA ASN A 118 -0.85 -8.29 -10.90
C ASN A 118 -1.98 -9.19 -10.40
N SER A 119 -1.66 -10.25 -9.62
CA SER A 119 -2.70 -11.11 -9.03
C SER A 119 -3.61 -10.32 -8.09
N HIS A 120 -3.03 -9.47 -7.25
CA HIS A 120 -3.76 -8.59 -6.34
C HIS A 120 -4.63 -7.57 -7.11
N ILE A 121 -4.10 -6.93 -8.15
CA ILE A 121 -4.82 -5.97 -9.00
C ILE A 121 -6.08 -6.61 -9.58
N GLN A 122 -5.98 -7.82 -10.12
CA GLN A 122 -7.14 -8.52 -10.69
C GLN A 122 -8.24 -8.76 -9.62
N GLN A 123 -7.86 -9.13 -8.40
CA GLN A 123 -8.81 -9.27 -7.30
C GLN A 123 -9.37 -7.90 -6.86
N THR A 124 -8.59 -6.84 -6.91
CA THR A 124 -9.05 -5.47 -6.64
C THR A 124 -10.10 -5.03 -7.66
N ILE A 125 -9.86 -5.25 -8.96
CA ILE A 125 -10.82 -4.95 -10.03
C ILE A 125 -12.10 -5.77 -9.87
N LYS A 126 -11.98 -7.05 -9.51
CA LYS A 126 -13.12 -7.92 -9.24
C LYS A 126 -13.99 -7.39 -8.09
N ARG A 127 -13.36 -7.00 -6.96
CA ARG A 127 -14.08 -6.37 -5.82
C ARG A 127 -14.72 -5.04 -6.22
N ALA A 128 -14.00 -4.23 -7.00
CA ALA A 128 -14.54 -2.97 -7.52
C ALA A 128 -15.79 -3.19 -8.39
N GLY A 129 -15.84 -4.29 -9.14
CA GLY A 129 -16.99 -4.68 -9.98
C GLY A 129 -18.31 -4.86 -9.24
N GLU A 130 -18.28 -5.03 -7.91
CA GLU A 130 -19.46 -5.11 -7.06
C GLU A 130 -20.08 -3.73 -6.74
N HIS A 131 -19.43 -2.63 -7.17
CA HIS A 131 -19.81 -1.27 -6.85
C HIS A 131 -20.13 -0.45 -8.11
N ARG A 132 -21.03 0.52 -7.99
CA ARG A 132 -21.35 1.43 -9.09
C ARG A 132 -20.31 2.53 -9.28
N VAL A 133 -19.67 2.95 -8.18
CA VAL A 133 -18.66 4.01 -8.16
C VAL A 133 -17.54 3.59 -7.21
N VAL A 134 -16.31 3.73 -7.65
CA VAL A 134 -15.11 3.53 -6.82
C VAL A 134 -14.15 4.71 -6.97
N LEU A 135 -13.37 4.96 -5.92
CA LEU A 135 -12.37 6.01 -5.88
C LEU A 135 -10.97 5.39 -6.02
N SER A 136 -10.23 5.81 -7.02
CA SER A 136 -8.83 5.46 -7.25
C SER A 136 -7.96 6.57 -6.66
N VAL A 137 -7.53 6.40 -5.43
CA VAL A 137 -6.82 7.42 -4.64
C VAL A 137 -5.33 7.24 -4.77
N ASN A 138 -4.64 8.30 -5.16
CA ASN A 138 -3.22 8.29 -5.45
C ASN A 138 -2.47 9.16 -4.42
N ASP A 139 -1.39 8.64 -3.86
CA ASP A 139 -0.52 9.39 -2.94
C ASP A 139 0.94 8.96 -3.05
N THR A 140 1.85 9.80 -2.55
CA THR A 140 3.28 9.52 -2.52
C THR A 140 3.81 9.53 -1.10
N THR A 141 4.34 8.41 -0.68
CA THR A 141 4.94 8.22 0.65
C THR A 141 6.46 8.10 0.54
N SER A 142 7.16 8.74 1.47
CA SER A 142 8.62 8.61 1.62
C SER A 142 8.96 7.53 2.64
N MET A 143 9.73 6.53 2.23
CA MET A 143 10.24 5.47 3.10
C MET A 143 11.66 5.82 3.54
N ASN A 144 11.79 6.39 4.75
CA ASN A 144 13.09 6.80 5.30
C ASN A 144 13.83 5.58 5.87
N LEU A 145 14.96 5.25 5.26
CA LEU A 145 15.84 4.15 5.62
C LEU A 145 17.25 4.64 6.06
N SER A 146 17.42 5.90 6.40
CA SER A 146 18.71 6.48 6.78
C SER A 146 19.46 5.74 7.89
N THR A 147 18.73 4.99 8.73
CA THR A 147 19.32 4.16 9.79
C THR A 147 19.78 2.79 9.30
N HIS A 148 19.49 2.41 8.07
CA HIS A 148 19.80 1.13 7.47
C HIS A 148 21.05 1.24 6.59
N THR A 149 22.19 1.51 7.20
CA THR A 149 23.46 1.84 6.51
C THR A 149 24.01 0.75 5.57
N ALA A 150 23.53 -0.48 5.70
CA ALA A 150 23.91 -1.59 4.84
C ALA A 150 23.00 -1.75 3.61
N THR A 151 21.96 -0.90 3.45
CA THR A 151 21.04 -0.98 2.32
C THR A 151 21.60 -0.17 1.15
N GLU A 152 21.81 -0.83 0.04
CA GLU A 152 22.28 -0.20 -1.21
C GLU A 152 21.09 0.27 -2.07
N GLY A 153 21.37 1.21 -2.98
CA GLY A 153 20.37 1.71 -3.94
C GLY A 153 19.37 2.71 -3.37
N LEU A 154 19.62 3.24 -2.17
CA LEU A 154 18.83 4.32 -1.60
C LEU A 154 19.18 5.65 -2.25
N GLY A 155 18.22 6.57 -2.24
CA GLY A 155 18.39 7.94 -2.75
C GLY A 155 17.93 9.00 -1.75
N CYS A 156 18.23 10.26 -2.05
CA CYS A 156 17.84 11.41 -1.23
C CYS A 156 16.32 11.57 -1.16
N LEU A 157 15.76 11.61 0.05
CA LEU A 157 14.31 11.83 0.25
C LEU A 157 13.95 13.31 0.28
N SER A 158 14.78 14.15 0.88
CA SER A 158 14.54 15.58 1.03
C SER A 158 15.79 16.41 0.68
N THR A 159 15.64 17.74 0.74
CA THR A 159 16.78 18.65 0.65
C THR A 159 17.63 18.66 1.93
N ALA A 160 17.15 18.07 3.01
CA ALA A 160 17.91 17.91 4.25
C ALA A 160 19.00 16.85 4.05
N ARG A 161 20.22 17.17 4.49
CA ARG A 161 21.34 16.23 4.38
C ARG A 161 21.12 15.01 5.27
N GLY A 162 21.36 13.83 4.71
CA GLY A 162 21.39 12.57 5.45
C GLY A 162 20.04 11.83 5.53
N GLU A 163 19.00 12.28 4.84
CA GLU A 163 17.77 11.51 4.68
C GLU A 163 17.82 10.68 3.40
N GLU A 164 17.96 9.37 3.57
CA GLU A 164 18.04 8.41 2.48
C GLU A 164 16.93 7.38 2.56
N GLY A 165 16.48 6.93 1.40
CA GLY A 165 15.40 5.97 1.28
C GLY A 165 14.88 5.85 -0.14
N TYR A 166 13.61 5.50 -0.27
CA TYR A 166 12.92 5.45 -1.54
C TYR A 166 11.51 6.06 -1.41
N LEU A 167 10.94 6.37 -2.55
CA LEU A 167 9.58 6.88 -2.68
C LEU A 167 8.67 5.75 -3.14
N LEU A 168 7.48 5.69 -2.58
CA LEU A 168 6.38 4.84 -3.01
C LEU A 168 5.23 5.74 -3.43
N HIS A 169 4.79 5.61 -4.68
CA HIS A 169 3.55 6.19 -5.15
C HIS A 169 2.57 5.06 -5.42
N ASP A 170 1.51 5.03 -4.68
CA ASP A 170 0.51 3.98 -4.79
C ASP A 170 -0.85 4.53 -5.23
N THR A 171 -1.63 3.64 -5.79
CA THR A 171 -3.02 3.87 -6.18
C THR A 171 -3.86 2.86 -5.42
N VAL A 172 -4.60 3.32 -4.43
CA VAL A 172 -5.48 2.48 -3.60
C VAL A 172 -6.93 2.73 -3.98
N VAL A 173 -7.67 1.65 -4.19
CA VAL A 173 -9.09 1.71 -4.56
C VAL A 173 -9.95 1.66 -3.32
N PHE A 174 -10.91 2.57 -3.25
CA PHE A 174 -11.90 2.66 -2.17
C PHE A 174 -13.31 2.63 -2.73
N THR A 175 -14.24 2.13 -1.96
CA THR A 175 -15.66 2.40 -2.20
C THR A 175 -15.97 3.88 -1.98
N ALA A 176 -17.10 4.38 -2.48
CA ALA A 176 -17.57 5.74 -2.19
C ALA A 176 -17.79 5.99 -0.67
N GLY A 177 -17.97 4.95 0.12
CA GLY A 177 -18.07 5.00 1.58
C GLY A 177 -16.73 4.93 2.32
N GLY A 178 -15.58 4.92 1.60
CA GLY A 178 -14.24 4.93 2.19
C GLY A 178 -13.71 3.55 2.61
N VAL A 179 -14.34 2.45 2.21
CA VAL A 179 -13.83 1.10 2.47
C VAL A 179 -12.76 0.74 1.44
N PRO A 180 -11.52 0.37 1.85
CA PRO A 180 -10.47 0.00 0.92
C PRO A 180 -10.77 -1.35 0.25
N LEU A 181 -10.61 -1.39 -1.07
CA LEU A 181 -10.82 -2.58 -1.90
C LEU A 181 -9.50 -3.26 -2.30
N GLY A 182 -8.41 -2.51 -2.37
CA GLY A 182 -7.09 -3.02 -2.68
C GLY A 182 -6.21 -1.99 -3.41
N VAL A 183 -5.01 -2.41 -3.77
CA VAL A 183 -4.04 -1.61 -4.53
C VAL A 183 -4.23 -1.88 -6.03
N LEU A 184 -4.20 -0.84 -6.84
CA LEU A 184 -4.30 -0.89 -8.30
C LEU A 184 -2.94 -0.66 -8.97
N ASP A 185 -2.09 0.17 -8.39
CA ASP A 185 -0.74 0.45 -8.86
C ASP A 185 0.19 0.75 -7.68
N ALA A 186 1.47 0.40 -7.82
CA ALA A 186 2.49 0.72 -6.84
C ALA A 186 3.83 0.95 -7.53
N GLN A 187 4.29 2.19 -7.53
CA GLN A 187 5.52 2.62 -8.17
C GLN A 187 6.57 2.95 -7.09
N THR A 188 7.75 2.38 -7.21
CA THR A 188 8.86 2.64 -6.27
C THR A 188 10.07 3.16 -7.03
N TRP A 189 10.73 4.17 -6.48
CA TRP A 189 12.00 4.68 -7.01
C TRP A 189 12.84 5.33 -5.94
N ALA A 190 14.15 5.32 -6.14
CA ALA A 190 15.11 6.10 -5.39
C ALA A 190 15.60 7.27 -6.27
N ARG A 191 15.73 8.46 -5.67
CA ARG A 191 16.26 9.63 -6.39
C ARG A 191 17.76 9.49 -6.58
N ASP A 192 18.25 9.76 -7.79
CA ASP A 192 19.68 9.79 -8.05
C ASP A 192 20.34 10.92 -7.22
N PRO A 193 21.28 10.62 -6.33
CA PRO A 193 22.01 11.63 -5.57
C PRO A 193 22.71 12.67 -6.47
N GLY A 194 23.13 12.27 -7.68
CA GLY A 194 23.75 13.15 -8.66
C GLY A 194 22.82 14.20 -9.29
N GLU A 195 21.49 14.01 -9.21
CA GLU A 195 20.48 14.95 -9.70
C GLU A 195 20.05 15.98 -8.62
N HIS A 196 20.59 15.88 -7.42
CA HIS A 196 20.28 16.79 -6.33
C HIS A 196 20.70 18.25 -6.69
N GLY A 197 19.79 19.20 -6.50
CA GLY A 197 20.07 20.63 -6.74
C GLY A 197 19.91 21.12 -8.19
N LYS A 198 19.69 20.24 -9.18
CA LYS A 198 19.58 20.61 -10.61
C LYS A 198 18.19 21.12 -11.03
N LYS A 199 17.50 21.91 -10.19
CA LYS A 199 16.14 22.41 -10.46
C LYS A 199 16.00 23.16 -11.81
N ALA A 200 17.02 23.91 -12.23
CA ALA A 200 16.97 24.73 -13.45
C ALA A 200 16.80 23.90 -14.75
N LYS A 201 17.21 22.64 -14.76
CA LYS A 201 17.09 21.75 -15.95
C LYS A 201 15.77 20.98 -16.02
N ARG A 202 14.93 21.03 -14.97
CA ARG A 202 13.65 20.27 -14.93
C ARG A 202 12.65 20.71 -15.99
N GLY A 203 12.61 22.01 -16.34
CA GLY A 203 11.70 22.53 -17.36
C GLY A 203 11.96 22.02 -18.77
N GLN A 204 13.18 21.54 -19.06
CA GLN A 204 13.58 21.03 -20.37
C GLN A 204 13.43 19.52 -20.51
N LYS A 205 13.20 18.79 -19.40
CA LYS A 205 13.00 17.33 -19.40
C LYS A 205 11.61 16.99 -19.95
N ARG A 206 11.53 15.92 -20.72
CA ARG A 206 10.24 15.33 -21.12
C ARG A 206 9.49 14.84 -19.89
N ILE A 207 8.16 14.70 -19.99
CA ILE A 207 7.33 14.30 -18.84
C ILE A 207 7.75 12.93 -18.30
N GLU A 208 8.15 12.00 -19.17
CA GLU A 208 8.58 10.64 -18.82
C GLU A 208 9.85 10.62 -17.96
N GLU A 209 10.65 11.70 -18.00
CA GLU A 209 11.88 11.87 -17.22
C GLU A 209 11.66 12.63 -15.91
N LYS A 210 10.42 13.09 -15.66
CA LYS A 210 10.03 13.82 -14.44
C LYS A 210 9.38 12.90 -13.43
N GLU A 211 9.56 13.18 -12.14
CA GLU A 211 8.84 12.46 -11.07
C GLU A 211 7.31 12.60 -11.18
N SER A 212 6.83 13.68 -11.78
CA SER A 212 5.39 13.88 -12.02
C SER A 212 4.79 12.89 -13.01
N PHE A 213 5.59 12.14 -13.76
CA PHE A 213 5.10 11.06 -14.62
C PHE A 213 4.37 9.95 -13.86
N LYS A 214 4.65 9.81 -12.55
CA LYS A 214 3.93 8.90 -11.66
C LYS A 214 2.41 9.05 -11.75
N TRP A 215 1.91 10.31 -11.83
CA TRP A 215 0.48 10.60 -11.91
C TRP A 215 -0.17 10.10 -13.20
N LEU A 216 0.55 10.20 -14.32
CA LEU A 216 0.06 9.67 -15.59
C LEU A 216 -0.01 8.15 -15.58
N LYS A 217 0.98 7.48 -14.98
CA LYS A 217 0.94 6.01 -14.81
C LYS A 217 -0.24 5.56 -13.96
N SER A 218 -0.51 6.25 -12.85
CA SER A 218 -1.67 5.94 -12.01
C SER A 218 -2.99 6.20 -12.73
N LEU A 219 -3.09 7.26 -13.54
CA LEU A 219 -4.26 7.48 -14.41
C LEU A 219 -4.42 6.37 -15.45
N GLN A 220 -3.33 5.93 -16.08
CA GLN A 220 -3.35 4.81 -17.02
C GLN A 220 -3.80 3.50 -16.36
N ALA A 221 -3.34 3.22 -15.13
CA ALA A 221 -3.80 2.06 -14.37
C ALA A 221 -5.30 2.14 -14.08
N THR A 222 -5.79 3.31 -13.70
CA THR A 222 -7.23 3.57 -13.48
C THR A 222 -8.04 3.42 -14.77
N ALA A 223 -7.58 3.95 -15.89
CA ALA A 223 -8.23 3.82 -17.19
C ALA A 223 -8.29 2.36 -17.66
N LYS A 224 -7.22 1.60 -17.46
CA LYS A 224 -7.20 0.17 -17.75
C LYS A 224 -8.23 -0.58 -16.90
N ALA A 225 -8.32 -0.30 -15.62
CA ALA A 225 -9.32 -0.90 -14.73
C ALA A 225 -10.75 -0.52 -15.13
N GLN A 226 -10.97 0.72 -15.56
CA GLN A 226 -12.26 1.17 -16.12
C GLN A 226 -12.64 0.37 -17.37
N ALA A 227 -11.69 0.12 -18.27
CA ALA A 227 -11.92 -0.68 -19.49
C ALA A 227 -12.25 -2.15 -19.16
N GLU A 228 -11.59 -2.73 -18.14
CA GLU A 228 -11.84 -4.10 -17.67
C GLU A 228 -13.17 -4.23 -16.90
N SER A 229 -13.75 -3.12 -16.41
CA SER A 229 -14.98 -3.09 -15.62
C SER A 229 -15.91 -1.94 -16.07
N PRO A 230 -16.49 -2.00 -17.30
CA PRO A 230 -17.24 -0.88 -17.89
C PRO A 230 -18.51 -0.51 -17.13
N GLY A 231 -19.03 -1.40 -16.28
CA GLY A 231 -20.20 -1.13 -15.43
C GLY A 231 -19.90 -0.30 -14.18
N VAL A 232 -18.62 -0.04 -13.88
CA VAL A 232 -18.15 0.69 -12.70
C VAL A 232 -17.65 2.06 -13.12
N ARG A 233 -18.04 3.10 -12.40
CA ARG A 233 -17.47 4.43 -12.58
C ARG A 233 -16.23 4.55 -11.69
N TRP A 234 -15.05 4.68 -12.30
CA TRP A 234 -13.79 4.93 -11.62
C TRP A 234 -13.53 6.42 -11.54
N VAL A 235 -13.25 6.93 -10.34
CA VAL A 235 -12.94 8.34 -10.10
C VAL A 235 -11.50 8.42 -9.61
N SER A 236 -10.60 8.98 -10.42
CA SER A 236 -9.22 9.24 -10.00
C SER A 236 -9.17 10.42 -9.04
N VAL A 237 -8.51 10.24 -7.91
CA VAL A 237 -8.35 11.23 -6.85
C VAL A 237 -6.87 11.39 -6.57
N GLY A 238 -6.37 12.60 -6.65
CA GLY A 238 -4.99 12.95 -6.32
C GLY A 238 -4.96 14.18 -5.42
N ASP A 239 -3.82 14.41 -4.81
CA ASP A 239 -3.56 15.63 -4.06
C ASP A 239 -3.19 16.77 -5.02
N ARG A 240 -2.77 17.92 -4.45
CA ARG A 240 -2.38 19.12 -5.21
C ARG A 240 -1.14 18.91 -6.11
N GLU A 241 -0.32 17.89 -5.85
CA GLU A 241 0.83 17.58 -6.72
C GLU A 241 0.39 16.98 -8.07
N ALA A 242 -0.84 16.47 -8.16
CA ALA A 242 -1.44 15.97 -9.40
C ALA A 242 -1.88 17.10 -10.37
N ASP A 243 -1.85 18.37 -9.95
CA ASP A 243 -2.21 19.52 -10.79
C ASP A 243 -1.10 19.82 -11.80
N ILE A 244 -1.00 18.99 -12.82
CA ILE A 244 -0.05 19.09 -13.92
C ILE A 244 -0.78 19.10 -15.27
N TYR A 245 -0.30 19.94 -16.21
CA TYR A 245 -0.91 20.12 -17.52
C TYR A 245 -1.07 18.79 -18.28
N GLU A 246 -0.02 17.98 -18.28
CA GLU A 246 0.02 16.70 -19.00
C GLU A 246 -1.02 15.68 -18.50
N LEU A 247 -1.44 15.77 -17.23
CA LEU A 247 -2.50 14.93 -16.70
C LEU A 247 -3.86 15.31 -17.29
N PHE A 248 -4.15 16.63 -17.37
CA PHE A 248 -5.40 17.12 -17.97
C PHE A 248 -5.46 16.89 -19.47
N GLU A 249 -4.35 17.04 -20.18
CA GLU A 249 -4.24 16.73 -21.60
C GLU A 249 -4.54 15.25 -21.87
N SER A 250 -4.03 14.35 -21.01
CA SER A 250 -4.26 12.91 -21.13
C SER A 250 -5.71 12.50 -20.89
N LEU A 251 -6.49 13.25 -20.12
CA LEU A 251 -7.91 12.96 -19.88
C LEU A 251 -8.73 13.02 -21.16
N GLY A 252 -8.47 14.01 -22.05
CA GLY A 252 -9.12 14.10 -23.35
C GLY A 252 -8.80 12.93 -24.28
N THR A 253 -7.61 12.34 -24.14
CA THR A 253 -7.18 11.17 -24.90
C THR A 253 -7.80 9.87 -24.33
N VAL A 254 -7.95 9.77 -23.01
CA VAL A 254 -8.57 8.62 -22.33
C VAL A 254 -10.05 8.50 -22.68
N GLU A 255 -10.78 9.61 -22.83
CA GLU A 255 -12.17 9.59 -23.31
C GLU A 255 -12.29 9.02 -24.73
N GLN A 256 -11.30 9.22 -25.58
CA GLN A 256 -11.26 8.61 -26.93
C GLN A 256 -10.98 7.10 -26.87
N PHE A 257 -10.14 6.64 -25.92
CA PHE A 257 -9.87 5.20 -25.73
C PHE A 257 -11.04 4.43 -25.13
N LEU A 258 -11.98 5.08 -24.46
CA LEU A 258 -13.17 4.45 -23.88
C LEU A 258 -14.39 4.52 -24.80
N SER A 259 -14.29 5.24 -25.93
CA SER A 259 -15.36 5.38 -26.93
C SER A 259 -15.18 4.49 -28.17
N ASP A 260 -14.05 3.84 -28.33
CA ASP A 260 -13.74 2.82 -29.34
C ASP A 260 -13.81 1.41 -28.74
#